data_c06a29df62d23b2457f650a98a029862
#
_entry.id   c06a29df62d23b2457f650a98a029862
#
_cell.length_a   1.000
_cell.length_b   1.000
_cell.length_c   1.000
_cell.angle_alpha   90.00
_cell.angle_beta   90.00
_cell.angle_gamma   90.00
#
_symmetry.space_group_name_H-M   'P 1'
#
loop_
_entity.id
_entity.type
_entity.pdbx_description
1 polymer ?
#
loop_
_entity_poly.entity_id
_entity_poly.type
_entity_poly.pdbx_seq_one_letter_code
_entity_poly.pdbx_strand_id
1 'polypeptide(L)'
;MKIGRQNFYIYSAVNPRSGKKISLLAPYVNTDCMNIFLEQMSKDLGTKKAFLVMDCASWHRSKSLKFQENITIIYLPPYSPELNPVERLWQYIKHNTLRNRVYYTIGLLEDVLCNFIVSISSATIKRVCNVSYLFD
;
A
#
# COMPACT_ATOMS: atom_id res chain seq x y z
N MET A 1 8.35 9.62 25.56
CA MET A 1 8.58 9.98 24.54
C MET A 1 7.73 9.72 23.73
N LYS A 2 7.81 10.18 23.02
CA LYS A 2 7.09 10.05 22.30
C LYS A 2 7.47 9.22 21.39
N ILE A 3 7.41 8.05 21.70
CA ILE A 3 7.55 7.03 20.70
C ILE A 3 6.62 7.31 19.56
N GLY A 4 5.44 7.74 19.90
CA GLY A 4 4.46 8.10 18.88
C GLY A 4 4.95 9.10 17.87
N ARG A 5 5.94 9.91 18.25
CA ARG A 5 6.48 10.85 17.31
C ARG A 5 7.36 10.22 16.28
N GLN A 6 7.73 8.96 16.49
CA GLN A 6 8.54 8.20 15.56
C GLN A 6 7.68 7.25 14.74
N ASN A 7 6.36 7.45 14.73
CA ASN A 7 5.49 6.64 13.89
C ASN A 7 5.81 6.84 12.42
N PHE A 8 5.62 5.80 11.68
CA PHE A 8 5.72 5.86 10.23
C PHE A 8 4.57 5.06 9.63
N TYR A 9 4.33 5.30 8.35
CA TYR A 9 3.24 4.66 7.63
C TYR A 9 3.76 4.16 6.29
N ILE A 10 3.22 3.05 5.84
CA ILE A 10 3.61 2.49 4.55
C ILE A 10 2.41 2.52 3.63
N TYR A 11 2.56 3.25 2.53
CA TYR A 11 1.57 3.27 1.46
C TYR A 11 1.98 2.20 0.46
N SER A 12 1.07 1.34 0.07
CA SER A 12 1.37 0.30 -0.91
C SER A 12 0.21 0.08 -1.86
N ALA A 13 0.58 -0.18 -3.10
CA ALA A 13 -0.35 -0.66 -4.11
C ALA A 13 0.24 -1.90 -4.76
N VAL A 14 -0.61 -2.84 -5.12
CA VAL A 14 -0.19 -4.09 -5.76
C VAL A 14 -1.04 -4.34 -7.00
N ASN A 15 -0.42 -4.94 -8.01
CA ASN A 15 -1.16 -5.51 -9.12
C ASN A 15 -1.22 -7.01 -8.86
N PRO A 16 -2.37 -7.55 -8.45
CA PRO A 16 -2.45 -8.97 -8.06
C PRO A 16 -2.27 -9.92 -9.23
N ARG A 17 -2.42 -9.46 -10.46
CA ARG A 17 -2.23 -10.30 -11.64
C ARG A 17 -0.77 -10.37 -12.07
N SER A 18 -0.07 -9.24 -12.05
CA SER A 18 1.34 -9.20 -12.46
C SER A 18 2.30 -9.43 -11.29
N GLY A 19 1.84 -9.22 -10.07
CA GLY A 19 2.67 -9.26 -8.87
C GLY A 19 3.53 -8.03 -8.68
N LYS A 20 3.32 -6.99 -9.47
CA LYS A 20 4.06 -5.74 -9.28
C LYS A 20 3.54 -4.98 -8.07
N LYS A 21 4.43 -4.27 -7.42
CA LYS A 21 4.09 -3.46 -6.26
C LYS A 21 4.82 -2.13 -6.30
N ILE A 22 4.26 -1.15 -5.63
CA ILE A 22 4.93 0.11 -5.34
C ILE A 22 4.63 0.45 -3.89
N SER A 23 5.62 0.94 -3.16
CA SER A 23 5.46 1.30 -1.76
C SER A 23 6.18 2.61 -1.46
N LEU A 24 5.63 3.36 -0.51
CA LEU A 24 6.22 4.60 -0.02
C LEU A 24 6.18 4.58 1.50
N LEU A 25 7.34 4.84 2.12
CA LEU A 25 7.42 5.06 3.55
C LEU A 25 7.20 6.54 3.81
N ALA A 26 6.26 6.87 4.66
CA ALA A 26 5.88 8.25 4.90
C ALA A 26 5.64 8.51 6.38
N PRO A 27 5.88 9.75 6.85
CA PRO A 27 5.66 10.10 8.25
C PRO A 27 4.19 10.31 8.61
N TYR A 28 3.32 10.51 7.63
CA TYR A 28 1.92 10.83 7.88
C TYR A 28 0.98 10.10 6.93
N VAL A 29 -0.26 9.91 7.38
CA VAL A 29 -1.37 9.53 6.52
C VAL A 29 -2.17 10.80 6.26
N ASN A 30 -1.86 11.48 5.17
CA ASN A 30 -2.53 12.72 4.80
C ASN A 30 -2.54 12.89 3.27
N THR A 31 -3.21 13.93 2.82
CA THR A 31 -3.34 14.22 1.39
C THR A 31 -2.00 14.49 0.72
N ASP A 32 -1.10 15.20 1.41
CA ASP A 32 0.22 15.51 0.83
C ASP A 32 1.02 14.25 0.56
N CYS A 33 1.05 13.33 1.52
CA CYS A 33 1.74 12.05 1.35
C CYS A 33 1.07 11.19 0.28
N MET A 34 -0.26 11.20 0.23
CA MET A 34 -0.99 10.49 -0.81
C MET A 34 -0.66 11.05 -2.19
N ASN A 35 -0.56 12.36 -2.32
CA ASN A 35 -0.19 12.97 -3.60
C ASN A 35 1.20 12.55 -4.05
N ILE A 36 2.16 12.46 -3.12
CA ILE A 36 3.51 11.97 -3.43
C ILE A 36 3.45 10.52 -3.91
N PHE A 37 2.66 9.69 -3.23
CA PHE A 37 2.52 8.28 -3.60
C PHE A 37 1.92 8.13 -5.00
N LEU A 38 0.85 8.86 -5.29
CA LEU A 38 0.20 8.82 -6.60
C LEU A 38 1.13 9.33 -7.70
N GLU A 39 1.91 10.36 -7.42
CA GLU A 39 2.88 10.89 -8.38
C GLU A 39 3.96 9.86 -8.70
N GLN A 40 4.47 9.18 -7.69
CA GLN A 40 5.47 8.12 -7.92
C GLN A 40 4.88 6.96 -8.70
N MET A 41 3.64 6.57 -8.38
CA MET A 41 2.95 5.51 -9.11
C MET A 41 2.75 5.90 -10.58
N SER A 42 2.36 7.15 -10.83
CA SER A 42 2.17 7.66 -12.18
C SER A 42 3.46 7.60 -12.99
N LYS A 43 4.58 7.97 -12.38
CA LYS A 43 5.89 7.89 -13.03
C LYS A 43 6.30 6.45 -13.32
N ASP A 44 6.03 5.56 -12.38
CA ASP A 44 6.36 4.14 -12.53
C ASP A 44 5.53 3.49 -13.65
N LEU A 45 4.28 3.89 -13.81
CA LEU A 45 3.44 3.41 -14.88
C LEU A 45 3.90 3.89 -16.27
N GLY A 46 4.52 5.07 -16.33
CA GLY A 46 4.96 5.65 -17.59
C GLY A 46 3.79 5.93 -18.53
N THR A 47 3.75 5.27 -19.68
CA THR A 47 2.68 5.43 -20.66
C THR A 47 1.47 4.53 -20.40
N LYS A 48 1.58 3.64 -19.44
CA LYS A 48 0.48 2.72 -19.08
C LYS A 48 -0.54 3.44 -18.23
N LYS A 49 -1.75 2.94 -18.28
CA LYS A 49 -2.86 3.45 -17.45
C LYS A 49 -3.26 2.38 -16.44
N ALA A 50 -3.74 2.83 -15.29
CA ALA A 50 -4.16 1.92 -14.23
C ALA A 50 -5.45 2.40 -13.57
N PHE A 51 -6.23 1.43 -13.10
CA PHE A 51 -7.32 1.67 -12.16
C PHE A 51 -6.77 1.35 -10.78
N LEU A 52 -6.79 2.33 -9.89
CA LEU A 52 -6.35 2.16 -8.51
C LEU A 52 -7.58 1.97 -7.64
N VAL A 53 -7.73 0.77 -7.09
CA VAL A 53 -8.85 0.45 -6.19
C VAL A 53 -8.38 0.67 -4.77
N MET A 54 -9.12 1.45 -4.01
CA MET A 54 -8.77 1.72 -2.62
C MET A 54 -10.01 1.82 -1.75
N ASP A 55 -9.79 1.69 -0.45
CA ASP A 55 -10.88 1.84 0.51
C ASP A 55 -11.35 3.29 0.53
N CYS A 56 -12.62 3.46 0.90
CA CYS A 56 -13.18 4.79 1.09
C CYS A 56 -12.49 5.43 2.30
N ALA A 57 -11.69 6.45 2.05
CA ALA A 57 -10.94 7.16 3.07
C ALA A 57 -11.24 8.65 3.02
N SER A 58 -10.88 9.36 4.08
CA SER A 58 -11.20 10.79 4.20
C SER A 58 -10.58 11.64 3.09
N TRP A 59 -9.44 11.22 2.54
CA TRP A 59 -8.80 12.00 1.49
C TRP A 59 -9.55 12.01 0.16
N HIS A 60 -10.44 11.06 -0.10
CA HIS A 60 -11.24 11.10 -1.33
C HIS A 60 -12.18 12.33 -1.35
N ARG A 61 -12.41 12.93 -0.19
CA ARG A 61 -13.18 14.17 -0.07
C ARG A 61 -12.29 15.40 -0.08
N SER A 62 -10.97 15.23 -0.13
CA SER A 62 -10.03 16.34 -0.10
C SER A 62 -9.97 17.01 -1.46
N LYS A 63 -10.15 18.32 -1.45
CA LYS A 63 -10.02 19.11 -2.67
C LYS A 63 -8.57 19.28 -3.09
N SER A 64 -7.63 18.93 -2.20
CA SER A 64 -6.19 19.05 -2.47
C SER A 64 -5.60 17.78 -3.07
N LEU A 65 -6.38 16.72 -3.22
CA LEU A 65 -5.90 15.50 -3.84
C LEU A 65 -5.69 15.73 -5.34
N LYS A 66 -4.48 15.46 -5.82
CA LYS A 66 -4.12 15.67 -7.21
C LYS A 66 -4.33 14.40 -8.00
N PHE A 67 -5.13 14.47 -9.05
CA PHE A 67 -5.39 13.32 -9.90
C PHE A 67 -4.33 13.24 -10.99
N GLN A 68 -3.83 12.04 -11.22
CA GLN A 68 -2.86 11.77 -12.28
C GLN A 68 -3.61 11.30 -13.53
N GLU A 69 -3.13 11.72 -14.72
CA GLU A 69 -3.81 11.38 -15.98
C GLU A 69 -3.91 9.90 -16.24
N ASN A 70 -2.89 9.14 -15.82
CA ASN A 70 -2.83 7.70 -16.06
C ASN A 70 -3.35 6.85 -14.91
N ILE A 71 -3.93 7.45 -13.89
CA ILE A 71 -4.51 6.73 -12.75
C ILE A 71 -5.95 7.15 -12.55
N THR A 72 -6.85 6.18 -12.60
CA THR A 72 -8.26 6.38 -12.24
C THR A 72 -8.50 5.72 -10.90
N ILE A 73 -8.98 6.47 -9.92
CA ILE A 73 -9.23 5.96 -8.58
C ILE A 73 -10.65 5.44 -8.48
N ILE A 74 -10.79 4.23 -7.98
CA ILE A 74 -12.07 3.57 -7.73
C ILE A 74 -12.14 3.26 -6.25
N TYR A 75 -13.16 3.77 -5.57
CA TYR A 75 -13.32 3.52 -4.14
C TYR A 75 -14.23 2.32 -3.91
N LEU A 76 -13.79 1.43 -3.02
CA LEU A 76 -14.61 0.29 -2.61
C LEU A 76 -15.77 0.76 -1.74
N PRO A 77 -16.87 0.00 -1.73
CA PRO A 77 -17.97 0.28 -0.79
C PRO A 77 -17.47 0.27 0.65
N PRO A 78 -18.10 1.05 1.54
CA PRO A 78 -17.77 1.01 2.96
C PRO A 78 -17.89 -0.40 3.52
N TYR A 79 -17.02 -0.72 4.51
CA TYR A 79 -17.06 -2.01 5.22
C TYR A 79 -16.80 -3.24 4.34
N SER A 80 -16.03 -3.08 3.27
CA SER A 80 -15.71 -4.19 2.37
C SER A 80 -14.19 -4.37 2.20
N PRO A 81 -13.42 -4.42 3.32
CA PRO A 81 -11.96 -4.54 3.21
C PRO A 81 -11.51 -5.86 2.56
N GLU A 82 -12.33 -6.91 2.67
CA GLU A 82 -12.03 -8.19 2.08
C GLU A 82 -11.97 -8.16 0.55
N LEU A 83 -12.53 -7.12 -0.07
CA LEU A 83 -12.45 -6.94 -1.50
C LEU A 83 -11.16 -6.29 -1.96
N ASN A 84 -10.35 -5.77 -1.02
CA ASN A 84 -9.09 -5.13 -1.36
C ASN A 84 -7.94 -6.11 -1.11
N PRO A 85 -7.31 -6.62 -2.19
CA PRO A 85 -6.24 -7.62 -2.03
C PRO A 85 -5.03 -7.13 -1.26
N VAL A 86 -4.83 -5.83 -1.12
CA VAL A 86 -3.70 -5.31 -0.34
C VAL A 86 -3.84 -5.67 1.14
N GLU A 87 -5.05 -5.89 1.64
CA GLU A 87 -5.24 -6.31 3.03
C GLU A 87 -4.58 -7.67 3.29
N ARG A 88 -4.61 -8.57 2.32
CA ARG A 88 -3.93 -9.85 2.43
C ARG A 88 -2.42 -9.69 2.46
N LEU A 89 -1.91 -8.72 1.70
CA LEU A 89 -0.49 -8.41 1.71
C LEU A 89 -0.07 -7.89 3.10
N TRP A 90 -0.87 -7.01 3.71
CA TRP A 90 -0.58 -6.52 5.05
C TRP A 90 -0.56 -7.64 6.07
N GLN A 91 -1.50 -8.58 6.01
CA GLN A 91 -1.52 -9.74 6.89
C GLN A 91 -0.28 -10.59 6.71
N TYR A 92 0.15 -10.80 5.48
CA TYR A 92 1.36 -11.55 5.16
C TYR A 92 2.60 -10.88 5.74
N ILE A 93 2.72 -9.56 5.56
CA ILE A 93 3.83 -8.79 6.10
C ILE A 93 3.86 -8.89 7.62
N LYS A 94 2.72 -8.66 8.27
CA LYS A 94 2.62 -8.72 9.74
C LYS A 94 2.98 -10.11 10.26
N HIS A 95 2.52 -11.15 9.61
CA HIS A 95 2.79 -12.51 10.02
C HIS A 95 4.29 -12.82 9.96
N ASN A 96 4.98 -12.33 8.95
CA ASN A 96 6.39 -12.66 8.73
C ASN A 96 7.36 -11.72 9.47
N THR A 97 6.91 -10.56 9.93
CA THR A 97 7.79 -9.57 10.54
C THR A 97 7.47 -9.27 12.01
N LEU A 98 6.19 -9.27 12.37
CA LEU A 98 5.77 -8.80 13.69
C LEU A 98 5.37 -9.92 14.65
N ARG A 99 4.95 -11.06 14.13
CA ARG A 99 4.45 -12.13 14.98
C ARG A 99 5.54 -12.68 15.90
N ASN A 100 5.25 -12.65 17.21
CA ASN A 100 6.16 -13.18 18.24
C ASN A 100 7.55 -12.54 18.23
N ARG A 101 7.66 -11.29 17.78
CA ARG A 101 8.92 -10.56 17.76
C ARG A 101 8.79 -9.22 18.47
N VAL A 102 9.88 -8.80 19.10
CA VAL A 102 9.96 -7.52 19.76
C VAL A 102 11.06 -6.69 19.11
N TYR A 103 10.76 -5.45 18.80
CA TYR A 103 11.73 -4.53 18.22
C TYR A 103 11.99 -3.40 19.22
N TYR A 104 13.24 -3.19 19.57
CA TYR A 104 13.62 -2.23 20.59
C TYR A 104 13.57 -0.78 20.14
N THR A 105 13.63 -0.52 18.85
CA THR A 105 13.51 0.83 18.32
C THR A 105 12.61 0.83 17.09
N ILE A 106 12.01 1.99 16.82
CA ILE A 106 11.21 2.15 15.62
C ILE A 106 12.08 2.06 14.36
N GLY A 107 13.35 2.46 14.46
CA GLY A 107 14.27 2.36 13.34
C GLY A 107 14.55 0.93 12.94
N LEU A 108 14.71 0.03 13.92
CA LEU A 108 14.90 -1.40 13.63
C LEU A 108 13.65 -2.00 12.98
N LEU A 109 12.48 -1.65 13.48
CA LEU A 109 11.23 -2.11 12.91
C LEU A 109 11.07 -1.62 11.48
N GLU A 110 11.35 -0.35 11.24
CA GLU A 110 11.28 0.25 9.92
C GLU A 110 12.20 -0.46 8.94
N ASP A 111 13.45 -0.73 9.32
CA ASP A 111 14.40 -1.44 8.49
C ASP A 111 13.93 -2.84 8.13
N VAL A 112 13.41 -3.58 9.11
CA VAL A 112 12.91 -4.93 8.88
C VAL A 112 11.72 -4.91 7.92
N LEU A 113 10.77 -4.02 8.12
CA LEU A 113 9.60 -3.92 7.25
C LEU A 113 9.99 -3.53 5.83
N CYS A 114 10.85 -2.52 5.68
CA CYS A 114 11.28 -2.07 4.35
C CYS A 114 12.05 -3.17 3.61
N ASN A 115 12.98 -3.84 4.29
CA ASN A 115 13.74 -4.93 3.67
C ASN A 115 12.83 -6.09 3.30
N PHE A 116 11.88 -6.43 4.15
CA PHE A 116 10.94 -7.51 3.85
C PHE A 116 10.08 -7.18 2.64
N ILE A 117 9.52 -5.96 2.59
CA ILE A 117 8.67 -5.53 1.48
C ILE A 117 9.45 -5.58 0.16
N VAL A 118 10.67 -5.09 0.14
CA VAL A 118 11.51 -5.12 -1.06
C VAL A 118 11.77 -6.56 -1.51
N SER A 119 11.90 -7.49 -0.56
CA SER A 119 12.23 -8.87 -0.86
C SER A 119 11.06 -9.71 -1.37
N ILE A 120 9.81 -9.23 -1.21
CA ILE A 120 8.64 -10.01 -1.63
C ILE A 120 8.64 -10.13 -3.16
N SER A 121 8.64 -11.37 -3.65
CA SER A 121 8.65 -11.63 -5.08
C SER A 121 7.29 -11.41 -5.72
N SER A 122 7.29 -11.18 -7.03
CA SER A 122 6.05 -11.07 -7.80
C SER A 122 5.20 -12.34 -7.68
N ALA A 123 5.83 -13.51 -7.66
CA ALA A 123 5.12 -14.77 -7.49
C ALA A 123 4.41 -14.83 -6.13
N THR A 124 5.07 -14.37 -5.07
CA THR A 124 4.46 -14.32 -3.74
C THR A 124 3.27 -13.36 -3.70
N ILE A 125 3.40 -12.19 -4.32
CA ILE A 125 2.29 -11.22 -4.38
C ILE A 125 1.10 -11.81 -5.12
N LYS A 126 1.32 -12.47 -6.24
CA LYS A 126 0.23 -13.13 -6.98
C LYS A 126 -0.49 -14.16 -6.12
N ARG A 127 0.27 -14.95 -5.37
CA ARG A 127 -0.30 -15.99 -4.52
C ARG A 127 -1.08 -15.42 -3.34
N VAL A 128 -0.48 -14.44 -2.65
CA VAL A 128 -1.06 -13.84 -1.44
C VAL A 128 -2.28 -12.98 -1.79
N CYS A 129 -2.19 -12.22 -2.87
CA CYS A 129 -3.22 -11.28 -3.28
C CYS A 129 -4.15 -11.85 -4.36
N ASN A 130 -4.33 -13.16 -4.37
CA ASN A 130 -5.17 -13.83 -5.38
C ASN A 130 -6.56 -13.21 -5.44
N VAL A 131 -6.93 -12.73 -6.61
CA VAL A 131 -8.22 -12.08 -6.86
C VAL A 131 -8.97 -12.74 -8.01
N SER A 132 -8.72 -14.02 -8.24
CA SER A 132 -9.40 -14.75 -9.32
C SER A 132 -10.91 -14.58 -9.25
N TYR A 133 -11.48 -14.47 -8.06
CA TYR A 133 -12.91 -14.26 -7.86
C TYR A 133 -13.42 -12.93 -8.42
N LEU A 134 -12.53 -11.97 -8.68
CA LEU A 134 -12.93 -10.68 -9.27
C LEU A 134 -12.95 -10.71 -10.80
N PHE A 135 -12.39 -11.74 -11.40
CA PHE A 135 -12.23 -11.83 -12.85
C PHE A 135 -12.98 -13.02 -13.47
N ASP A 136 -13.68 -13.77 -12.62
CA ASP A 136 -14.55 -14.84 -13.09
C ASP A 136 -15.95 -14.29 -13.45
#